data_1dbbf45f6fca313e2789526b80cb09c1
#
_entry.id   1dbbf45f6fca313e2789526b80cb09c1
#
_cell.length_a   1.000
_cell.length_b   1.000
_cell.length_c   1.000
_cell.angle_alpha   90.00
_cell.angle_beta   90.00
_cell.angle_gamma   90.00
#
_symmetry.space_group_name_H-M   'P 1'
#
loop_
_entity.id
_entity.type
_entity.pdbx_description
1 polymer ?
#
loop_
_entity_poly.entity_id
_entity_poly.type
_entity_poly.pdbx_seq_one_letter_code
_entity_poly.pdbx_strand_id
1 'polypeptide(L)'
;MTGETGEVASGAARSAEAETPLRRIGQTDIEVYPVALGGAVFGWTLPSGRSTDLLDRFVELGGNLVDTSDSYSSGMSEQIIGKWMRERGNRDKVVVATKVGRHPEYPGLSARNIIEAVDASLERLQSDHIDLLYFHAEDPDVSLEESLSAVETLMQAGKVRALGASNFSADRLLEARIAAGSGLPRFEAIALEYSLLRRDIVEGNIAMMAIAQRMSVMPYFVLANGFLGRHRNIKSFNPSDTRARRAAQHGGRHGTHVLRILDNIAMTQGVDISTVALAWVLGR
;
A
#
# COMPACT_ATOMS: atom_id res chain seq x y z
N MET A 1 -24.83 59.51 24.01
CA MET A 1 -23.58 59.04 23.38
C MET A 1 -23.61 57.55 23.44
N THR A 2 -24.05 56.96 22.36
CA THR A 2 -24.27 55.52 22.20
C THR A 2 -23.06 54.97 21.47
N GLY A 3 -22.29 54.08 22.15
CA GLY A 3 -21.17 53.35 21.54
C GLY A 3 -21.65 52.02 20.96
N GLU A 4 -21.65 51.92 19.65
CA GLU A 4 -21.85 50.66 18.92
C GLU A 4 -20.59 49.79 19.01
N THR A 5 -20.72 48.62 19.63
CA THR A 5 -19.73 47.56 19.59
C THR A 5 -19.95 46.73 18.33
N GLY A 6 -19.12 46.91 17.33
CA GLY A 6 -19.12 46.12 16.10
C GLY A 6 -18.69 44.66 16.36
N GLU A 7 -19.60 43.75 16.14
CA GLU A 7 -19.41 42.31 16.15
C GLU A 7 -18.68 41.91 14.85
N VAL A 8 -17.40 41.52 14.96
CA VAL A 8 -16.62 40.99 13.83
C VAL A 8 -17.05 39.55 13.61
N ALA A 9 -17.94 39.35 12.64
CA ALA A 9 -18.33 38.02 12.19
C ALA A 9 -17.13 37.30 11.56
N SER A 10 -16.58 36.30 12.28
CA SER A 10 -15.61 35.35 11.78
C SER A 10 -16.30 34.36 10.84
N GLY A 11 -16.47 34.76 9.60
CA GLY A 11 -16.94 33.91 8.51
C GLY A 11 -15.78 33.14 7.87
N ALA A 12 -15.24 32.14 8.56
CA ALA A 12 -14.44 31.12 7.89
C ALA A 12 -15.38 30.22 7.10
N ALA A 13 -15.64 30.55 5.83
CA ALA A 13 -16.27 29.65 4.89
C ALA A 13 -15.42 28.38 4.80
N ARG A 14 -15.92 27.26 5.33
CA ARG A 14 -15.43 25.92 4.99
C ARG A 14 -15.69 25.77 3.48
N SER A 15 -14.62 25.89 2.69
CA SER A 15 -14.66 25.46 1.31
C SER A 15 -15.15 24.00 1.30
N ALA A 16 -16.18 23.72 0.50
CA ALA A 16 -16.64 22.36 0.27
C ALA A 16 -15.39 21.55 -0.11
N GLU A 17 -15.02 20.59 0.73
CA GLU A 17 -13.90 19.69 0.46
C GLU A 17 -14.29 18.94 -0.82
N ALA A 18 -13.56 19.21 -1.91
CA ALA A 18 -13.75 18.49 -3.15
C ALA A 18 -13.43 17.01 -2.86
N GLU A 19 -14.40 16.13 -3.08
CA GLU A 19 -14.22 14.70 -2.90
C GLU A 19 -13.04 14.26 -3.75
N THR A 20 -12.07 13.59 -3.12
CA THR A 20 -10.92 13.05 -3.83
C THR A 20 -11.41 11.92 -4.75
N PRO A 21 -11.20 12.03 -6.08
CA PRO A 21 -11.70 11.01 -6.99
C PRO A 21 -11.05 9.67 -6.74
N LEU A 22 -11.86 8.61 -6.71
CA LEU A 22 -11.36 7.24 -6.63
C LEU A 22 -10.55 6.90 -7.89
N ARG A 23 -9.62 5.97 -7.75
CA ARG A 23 -8.79 5.45 -8.85
C ARG A 23 -9.07 3.96 -9.02
N ARG A 24 -9.17 3.53 -10.27
CA ARG A 24 -9.37 2.12 -10.60
C ARG A 24 -8.06 1.35 -10.52
N ILE A 25 -8.09 0.14 -9.96
CA ILE A 25 -6.95 -0.78 -9.98
C ILE A 25 -6.89 -1.48 -11.34
N GLY A 26 -5.87 -1.19 -12.12
CA GLY A 26 -5.64 -1.79 -13.44
C GLY A 26 -6.87 -1.65 -14.36
N GLN A 27 -7.35 -2.79 -14.85
CA GLN A 27 -8.55 -2.87 -15.69
C GLN A 27 -9.74 -3.54 -14.97
N THR A 28 -9.68 -3.63 -13.64
CA THR A 28 -10.75 -4.18 -12.80
C THR A 28 -11.88 -3.17 -12.58
N ASP A 29 -12.93 -3.59 -11.90
CA ASP A 29 -14.01 -2.75 -11.37
C ASP A 29 -13.71 -2.21 -9.96
N ILE A 30 -12.53 -2.51 -9.41
CA ILE A 30 -12.15 -2.13 -8.04
C ILE A 30 -11.70 -0.66 -8.03
N GLU A 31 -12.47 0.18 -7.37
CA GLU A 31 -12.18 1.61 -7.21
C GLU A 31 -11.69 1.90 -5.78
N VAL A 32 -10.57 2.60 -5.68
CA VAL A 32 -9.89 2.86 -4.42
C VAL A 32 -9.56 4.34 -4.22
N TYR A 33 -9.57 4.77 -2.98
CA TYR A 33 -8.96 6.03 -2.58
C TYR A 33 -7.45 6.00 -2.94
N PRO A 34 -6.88 7.08 -3.47
CA PRO A 34 -5.52 7.04 -4.03
C PRO A 34 -4.39 6.86 -3.00
N VAL A 35 -4.73 6.71 -1.73
CA VAL A 35 -3.79 6.37 -0.65
C VAL A 35 -4.26 5.11 0.04
N ALA A 36 -3.39 4.11 0.14
CA ALA A 36 -3.63 2.89 0.90
C ALA A 36 -3.11 3.00 2.33
N LEU A 37 -3.81 2.40 3.29
CA LEU A 37 -3.31 2.21 4.64
C LEU A 37 -2.54 0.88 4.75
N GLY A 38 -1.23 0.96 4.98
CA GLY A 38 -0.38 -0.22 5.12
C GLY A 38 -0.39 -0.82 6.53
N GLY A 39 -0.73 -2.10 6.64
CA GLY A 39 -0.81 -2.87 7.88
C GLY A 39 0.51 -3.50 8.37
N ALA A 40 1.65 -3.21 7.72
CA ALA A 40 2.94 -3.85 8.07
C ALA A 40 3.40 -3.66 9.52
N VAL A 41 2.79 -2.75 10.25
CA VAL A 41 3.10 -2.45 11.67
C VAL A 41 2.07 -2.99 12.65
N PHE A 42 0.95 -3.47 12.16
CA PHE A 42 -0.14 -3.96 12.98
C PHE A 42 0.28 -5.25 13.70
N GLY A 43 0.10 -5.27 15.02
CA GLY A 43 0.54 -6.39 15.85
C GLY A 43 2.06 -6.49 16.05
N TRP A 44 2.83 -5.55 15.51
CA TRP A 44 4.29 -5.46 15.71
C TRP A 44 4.65 -4.22 16.52
N THR A 45 4.86 -3.07 15.87
CA THR A 45 5.19 -1.80 16.55
C THR A 45 3.93 -0.98 16.88
N LEU A 46 2.78 -1.33 16.33
CA LEU A 46 1.49 -0.73 16.63
C LEU A 46 0.56 -1.79 17.25
N PRO A 47 0.18 -1.66 18.55
CA PRO A 47 -0.74 -2.58 19.20
C PRO A 47 -2.13 -2.60 18.55
N SER A 48 -2.87 -3.70 18.71
CA SER A 48 -4.16 -3.95 18.08
C SER A 48 -5.16 -2.80 18.26
N GLY A 49 -5.35 -2.27 19.49
CA GLY A 49 -6.29 -1.17 19.73
C GLY A 49 -5.94 0.10 18.96
N ARG A 50 -4.64 0.45 18.89
CA ARG A 50 -4.20 1.61 18.10
C ARG A 50 -4.28 1.37 16.60
N SER A 51 -4.16 0.11 16.18
CA SER A 51 -4.36 -0.26 14.76
C SER A 51 -5.81 -0.07 14.35
N THR A 52 -6.76 -0.46 15.20
CA THR A 52 -8.20 -0.25 14.94
C THR A 52 -8.59 1.23 14.95
N ASP A 53 -8.06 2.04 15.88
CA ASP A 53 -8.27 3.49 15.88
C ASP A 53 -7.80 4.13 14.56
N LEU A 54 -6.66 3.66 14.04
CA LEU A 54 -6.10 4.16 12.78
C LEU A 54 -6.95 3.74 11.58
N LEU A 55 -7.45 2.49 11.56
CA LEU A 55 -8.37 1.98 10.54
C LEU A 55 -9.69 2.77 10.53
N ASP A 56 -10.28 3.01 11.70
CA ASP A 56 -11.49 3.83 11.83
C ASP A 56 -11.24 5.23 11.27
N ARG A 57 -10.14 5.88 11.68
CA ARG A 57 -9.82 7.22 11.20
C ARG A 57 -9.56 7.28 9.71
N PHE A 58 -8.92 6.26 9.14
CA PHE A 58 -8.67 6.17 7.70
C PHE A 58 -9.98 6.12 6.91
N VAL A 59 -10.93 5.29 7.33
CA VAL A 59 -12.24 5.18 6.67
C VAL A 59 -13.08 6.44 6.86
N GLU A 60 -13.07 7.07 8.04
CA GLU A 60 -13.73 8.37 8.26
C GLU A 60 -13.23 9.47 7.30
N LEU A 61 -11.98 9.41 6.87
CA LEU A 61 -11.38 10.34 5.92
C LEU A 61 -11.61 9.94 4.44
N GLY A 62 -12.45 8.94 4.18
CA GLY A 62 -12.78 8.47 2.83
C GLY A 62 -11.83 7.41 2.28
N GLY A 63 -10.86 6.95 3.07
CA GLY A 63 -9.97 5.84 2.67
C GLY A 63 -10.72 4.52 2.65
N ASN A 64 -10.43 3.68 1.65
CA ASN A 64 -11.07 2.37 1.52
C ASN A 64 -10.10 1.23 1.18
N LEU A 65 -8.81 1.49 0.93
CA LEU A 65 -7.83 0.47 0.58
C LEU A 65 -6.90 0.18 1.76
N VAL A 66 -6.96 -1.05 2.29
CA VAL A 66 -6.08 -1.55 3.35
C VAL A 66 -5.15 -2.61 2.76
N ASP A 67 -3.84 -2.38 2.87
CA ASP A 67 -2.79 -3.28 2.37
C ASP A 67 -2.14 -4.05 3.53
N THR A 68 -2.14 -5.37 3.45
CA THR A 68 -1.51 -6.25 4.43
C THR A 68 -0.71 -7.37 3.76
N SER A 69 -0.35 -8.41 4.50
CA SER A 69 0.29 -9.63 4.03
C SER A 69 0.13 -10.75 5.06
N ASP A 70 0.11 -11.98 4.58
CA ASP A 70 0.17 -13.20 5.39
C ASP A 70 1.37 -13.22 6.36
N SER A 71 2.50 -12.67 5.92
CA SER A 71 3.76 -12.64 6.68
C SER A 71 3.88 -11.47 7.67
N TYR A 72 2.99 -10.46 7.62
CA TYR A 72 3.08 -9.32 8.54
C TYR A 72 2.71 -9.73 9.97
N SER A 73 3.71 -9.69 10.86
CA SER A 73 3.60 -10.18 12.24
C SER A 73 3.05 -11.61 12.29
N SER A 74 3.48 -12.47 11.35
CA SER A 74 3.02 -13.87 11.23
C SER A 74 1.49 -13.99 11.17
N GLY A 75 0.85 -13.17 10.32
CA GLY A 75 -0.59 -13.15 10.12
C GLY A 75 -1.39 -12.29 11.11
N MET A 76 -0.77 -11.76 12.16
CA MET A 76 -1.46 -10.91 13.16
C MET A 76 -2.08 -9.66 12.51
N SER A 77 -1.43 -9.09 11.49
CA SER A 77 -1.97 -7.94 10.76
C SER A 77 -3.31 -8.27 10.12
N GLU A 78 -3.43 -9.41 9.45
CA GLU A 78 -4.69 -9.88 8.86
C GLU A 78 -5.76 -10.16 9.93
N GLN A 79 -5.37 -10.76 11.07
CA GLN A 79 -6.30 -11.01 12.18
C GLN A 79 -6.88 -9.70 12.76
N ILE A 80 -6.05 -8.68 12.92
CA ILE A 80 -6.50 -7.36 13.40
C ILE A 80 -7.47 -6.73 12.44
N ILE A 81 -7.16 -6.75 11.14
CA ILE A 81 -8.02 -6.20 10.07
C ILE A 81 -9.34 -6.98 9.99
N GLY A 82 -9.29 -8.31 10.00
CA GLY A 82 -10.47 -9.17 9.95
C GLY A 82 -11.41 -8.96 11.14
N LYS A 83 -10.85 -8.94 12.35
CA LYS A 83 -11.61 -8.62 13.57
C LYS A 83 -12.25 -7.24 13.48
N TRP A 84 -11.51 -6.23 13.04
CA TRP A 84 -12.01 -4.86 12.87
C TRP A 84 -13.16 -4.79 11.85
N MET A 85 -13.00 -5.41 10.68
CA MET A 85 -14.06 -5.43 9.65
C MET A 85 -15.33 -6.09 10.16
N ARG A 86 -15.21 -7.21 10.87
CA ARG A 86 -16.36 -7.90 11.48
C ARG A 86 -17.05 -7.03 12.54
N GLU A 87 -16.29 -6.39 13.43
CA GLU A 87 -16.84 -5.56 14.50
C GLU A 87 -17.52 -4.29 13.99
N ARG A 88 -17.07 -3.76 12.84
CA ARG A 88 -17.66 -2.57 12.20
C ARG A 88 -18.72 -2.91 11.16
N GLY A 89 -18.85 -4.16 10.74
CA GLY A 89 -19.77 -4.58 9.69
C GLY A 89 -19.51 -3.84 8.36
N ASN A 90 -18.22 -3.65 8.00
CA ASN A 90 -17.85 -2.78 6.88
C ASN A 90 -17.02 -3.49 5.80
N ARG A 91 -17.02 -4.84 5.76
CA ARG A 91 -16.25 -5.60 4.75
C ARG A 91 -16.52 -5.13 3.32
N ASP A 92 -17.77 -4.87 2.97
CA ASP A 92 -18.18 -4.44 1.62
C ASP A 92 -17.76 -3.00 1.28
N LYS A 93 -17.31 -2.23 2.27
CA LYS A 93 -16.85 -0.84 2.09
C LYS A 93 -15.34 -0.72 2.04
N VAL A 94 -14.63 -1.81 2.29
CA VAL A 94 -13.17 -1.85 2.38
C VAL A 94 -12.62 -2.79 1.32
N VAL A 95 -11.69 -2.27 0.53
CA VAL A 95 -10.87 -3.06 -0.39
C VAL A 95 -9.68 -3.60 0.40
N VAL A 96 -9.55 -4.92 0.47
CA VAL A 96 -8.45 -5.59 1.18
C VAL A 96 -7.45 -6.13 0.16
N ALA A 97 -6.23 -5.63 0.25
CA ALA A 97 -5.08 -6.18 -0.45
C ALA A 97 -4.21 -6.98 0.52
N THR A 98 -3.91 -8.23 0.19
CA THR A 98 -2.95 -9.05 0.96
C THR A 98 -1.94 -9.73 0.03
N LYS A 99 -0.91 -10.34 0.60
CA LYS A 99 0.22 -10.90 -0.16
C LYS A 99 0.53 -12.29 0.36
N VAL A 100 0.92 -13.19 -0.56
CA VAL A 100 1.34 -14.57 -0.26
C VAL A 100 2.74 -14.86 -0.81
N GLY A 101 3.36 -15.94 -0.33
CA GLY A 101 4.65 -16.43 -0.79
C GLY A 101 5.84 -16.12 0.12
N ARG A 102 5.65 -15.36 1.21
CA ARG A 102 6.69 -15.09 2.21
C ARG A 102 6.36 -15.55 3.63
N HIS A 103 5.21 -16.20 3.82
CA HIS A 103 4.89 -16.79 5.10
C HIS A 103 5.75 -18.05 5.33
N PRO A 104 6.32 -18.25 6.54
CA PRO A 104 7.19 -19.41 6.80
C PRO A 104 6.51 -20.77 6.60
N GLU A 105 5.20 -20.85 6.82
CA GLU A 105 4.42 -22.10 6.65
C GLU A 105 4.05 -22.36 5.19
N TYR A 106 3.96 -21.30 4.36
CA TYR A 106 3.57 -21.38 2.96
C TYR A 106 4.58 -20.61 2.08
N PRO A 107 5.86 -21.01 2.06
CA PRO A 107 6.90 -20.27 1.33
C PRO A 107 6.81 -20.50 -0.17
N GLY A 108 7.14 -19.46 -0.94
CA GLY A 108 7.18 -19.52 -2.41
C GLY A 108 5.80 -19.51 -3.07
N LEU A 109 5.79 -19.74 -4.38
CA LEU A 109 4.61 -19.57 -5.23
C LEU A 109 4.16 -20.87 -5.90
N SER A 110 4.46 -22.05 -5.30
CA SER A 110 3.86 -23.30 -5.78
C SER A 110 2.34 -23.25 -5.66
N ALA A 111 1.64 -23.96 -6.56
CA ALA A 111 0.19 -24.00 -6.58
C ALA A 111 -0.41 -24.39 -5.21
N ARG A 112 0.17 -25.38 -4.57
CA ARG A 112 -0.24 -25.81 -3.23
C ARG A 112 -0.10 -24.68 -2.20
N ASN A 113 1.08 -24.06 -2.12
CA ASN A 113 1.34 -23.03 -1.12
C ASN A 113 0.48 -21.79 -1.33
N ILE A 114 0.21 -21.39 -2.58
CA ILE A 114 -0.71 -20.27 -2.89
C ILE A 114 -2.11 -20.58 -2.37
N ILE A 115 -2.66 -21.76 -2.63
CA ILE A 115 -4.00 -22.13 -2.22
C ILE A 115 -4.10 -22.18 -0.68
N GLU A 116 -3.18 -22.87 -0.02
CA GLU A 116 -3.15 -22.99 1.44
C GLU A 116 -2.95 -21.61 2.11
N ALA A 117 -2.07 -20.76 1.58
CA ALA A 117 -1.84 -19.41 2.08
C ALA A 117 -3.08 -18.51 1.94
N VAL A 118 -3.78 -18.58 0.81
CA VAL A 118 -5.02 -17.80 0.58
C VAL A 118 -6.11 -18.26 1.53
N ASP A 119 -6.30 -19.56 1.70
CA ASP A 119 -7.31 -20.09 2.62
C ASP A 119 -7.03 -19.67 4.07
N ALA A 120 -5.78 -19.75 4.51
CA ALA A 120 -5.36 -19.27 5.82
C ALA A 120 -5.52 -17.73 5.98
N SER A 121 -5.27 -16.97 4.91
CA SER A 121 -5.50 -15.51 4.92
C SER A 121 -6.98 -15.15 5.02
N LEU A 122 -7.85 -15.85 4.30
CA LEU A 122 -9.31 -15.68 4.39
C LEU A 122 -9.84 -15.97 5.79
N GLU A 123 -9.32 -17.02 6.45
CA GLU A 123 -9.66 -17.33 7.83
C GLU A 123 -9.24 -16.21 8.79
N ARG A 124 -8.00 -15.71 8.68
CA ARG A 124 -7.49 -14.60 9.51
C ARG A 124 -8.24 -13.30 9.26
N LEU A 125 -8.53 -12.99 7.99
CA LEU A 125 -9.31 -11.81 7.58
C LEU A 125 -10.81 -11.94 7.90
N GLN A 126 -11.28 -13.14 8.23
CA GLN A 126 -12.71 -13.44 8.47
C GLN A 126 -13.59 -12.96 7.30
N SER A 127 -13.14 -13.23 6.10
CA SER A 127 -13.73 -12.81 4.83
C SER A 127 -13.85 -14.00 3.89
N ASP A 128 -14.82 -13.97 3.02
CA ASP A 128 -15.02 -14.97 1.97
C ASP A 128 -14.18 -14.69 0.72
N HIS A 129 -13.65 -13.46 0.59
CA HIS A 129 -12.83 -13.06 -0.55
C HIS A 129 -11.71 -12.07 -0.18
N ILE A 130 -10.71 -11.99 -1.07
CA ILE A 130 -9.64 -10.99 -1.12
C ILE A 130 -9.87 -10.16 -2.37
N ASP A 131 -9.87 -8.82 -2.24
CA ASP A 131 -10.06 -7.95 -3.39
C ASP A 131 -8.84 -7.91 -4.29
N LEU A 132 -7.63 -7.83 -3.72
CA LEU A 132 -6.38 -7.82 -4.45
C LEU A 132 -5.35 -8.72 -3.78
N LEU A 133 -5.04 -9.84 -4.43
CA LEU A 133 -3.97 -10.73 -3.99
C LEU A 133 -2.66 -10.34 -4.66
N TYR A 134 -1.58 -10.21 -3.90
CA TYR A 134 -0.26 -10.04 -4.47
C TYR A 134 0.60 -11.30 -4.31
N PHE A 135 1.38 -11.63 -5.32
CA PHE A 135 2.61 -12.38 -5.11
C PHE A 135 3.64 -11.45 -4.46
N HIS A 136 4.09 -11.78 -3.25
CA HIS A 136 4.90 -10.88 -2.43
C HIS A 136 6.31 -10.63 -2.99
N ALA A 137 6.83 -11.58 -3.75
CA ALA A 137 8.07 -11.51 -4.53
C ALA A 137 8.03 -12.54 -5.65
N GLU A 138 8.98 -12.44 -6.58
CA GLU A 138 9.25 -13.50 -7.55
C GLU A 138 9.66 -14.81 -6.85
N ASP A 139 9.28 -15.92 -7.48
CA ASP A 139 9.79 -17.25 -7.16
C ASP A 139 10.42 -17.82 -8.44
N PRO A 140 11.76 -17.90 -8.50
CA PRO A 140 12.44 -18.41 -9.69
C PRO A 140 12.35 -19.93 -9.82
N ASP A 141 12.00 -20.64 -8.75
CA ASP A 141 11.96 -22.10 -8.70
C ASP A 141 10.61 -22.67 -9.16
N VAL A 142 9.60 -21.79 -9.31
CA VAL A 142 8.25 -22.15 -9.74
C VAL A 142 7.88 -21.44 -11.06
N SER A 143 7.28 -22.18 -11.98
CA SER A 143 6.82 -21.59 -13.24
C SER A 143 5.66 -20.62 -12.99
N LEU A 144 5.58 -19.56 -13.80
CA LEU A 144 4.48 -18.60 -13.69
C LEU A 144 3.13 -19.24 -14.08
N GLU A 145 3.15 -20.18 -15.01
CA GLU A 145 1.95 -20.91 -15.42
C GLU A 145 1.35 -21.68 -14.26
N GLU A 146 2.17 -22.35 -13.43
CA GLU A 146 1.71 -23.06 -12.24
C GLU A 146 1.07 -22.09 -11.25
N SER A 147 1.79 -21.01 -10.92
CA SER A 147 1.34 -20.01 -9.96
C SER A 147 0.06 -19.30 -10.43
N LEU A 148 -0.02 -18.92 -11.71
CA LEU A 148 -1.18 -18.24 -12.28
C LEU A 148 -2.38 -19.18 -12.38
N SER A 149 -2.19 -20.47 -12.70
CA SER A 149 -3.28 -21.48 -12.71
C SER A 149 -3.89 -21.71 -11.33
N ALA A 150 -3.06 -21.67 -10.27
CA ALA A 150 -3.56 -21.72 -8.91
C ALA A 150 -4.46 -20.52 -8.58
N VAL A 151 -4.03 -19.30 -8.98
CA VAL A 151 -4.84 -18.10 -8.81
C VAL A 151 -6.11 -18.13 -9.66
N GLU A 152 -6.06 -18.64 -10.88
CA GLU A 152 -7.25 -18.83 -11.71
C GLU A 152 -8.30 -19.66 -10.98
N THR A 153 -7.90 -20.79 -10.37
CA THR A 153 -8.78 -21.62 -9.55
C THR A 153 -9.41 -20.85 -8.41
N LEU A 154 -8.62 -20.02 -7.70
CA LEU A 154 -9.09 -19.17 -6.60
C LEU A 154 -10.06 -18.07 -7.07
N MET A 155 -9.81 -17.51 -8.26
CA MET A 155 -10.70 -16.51 -8.87
C MET A 155 -12.03 -17.14 -9.32
N GLN A 156 -11.99 -18.32 -9.93
CA GLN A 156 -13.18 -19.08 -10.30
C GLN A 156 -14.02 -19.50 -9.07
N ALA A 157 -13.37 -19.76 -7.93
CA ALA A 157 -14.03 -20.03 -6.66
C ALA A 157 -14.55 -18.75 -5.95
N GLY A 158 -14.33 -17.55 -6.51
CA GLY A 158 -14.71 -16.28 -5.91
C GLY A 158 -13.86 -15.83 -4.70
N LYS A 159 -12.78 -16.54 -4.41
CA LYS A 159 -11.88 -16.23 -3.27
C LYS A 159 -10.93 -15.05 -3.53
N VAL A 160 -10.63 -14.76 -4.80
CA VAL A 160 -9.73 -13.67 -5.21
C VAL A 160 -10.39 -12.90 -6.36
N ARG A 161 -10.47 -11.57 -6.27
CA ARG A 161 -11.06 -10.73 -7.33
C ARG A 161 -10.03 -10.23 -8.34
N ALA A 162 -8.85 -9.85 -7.89
CA ALA A 162 -7.78 -9.36 -8.74
C ALA A 162 -6.41 -9.84 -8.27
N LEU A 163 -5.46 -9.94 -9.21
CA LEU A 163 -4.09 -10.35 -8.96
C LEU A 163 -3.13 -9.17 -9.18
N GLY A 164 -2.13 -9.03 -8.31
CA GLY A 164 -1.03 -8.09 -8.42
C GLY A 164 0.32 -8.77 -8.22
N ALA A 165 1.38 -8.10 -8.63
CA ALA A 165 2.76 -8.49 -8.35
C ALA A 165 3.38 -7.52 -7.32
N SER A 166 4.28 -8.00 -6.49
CA SER A 166 5.09 -7.17 -5.61
C SER A 166 6.55 -7.56 -5.75
N ASN A 167 7.45 -6.58 -5.90
CA ASN A 167 8.88 -6.81 -6.07
C ASN A 167 9.25 -7.70 -7.29
N PHE A 168 8.53 -7.56 -8.38
CA PHE A 168 8.80 -8.23 -9.65
C PHE A 168 9.66 -7.35 -10.54
N SER A 169 10.58 -7.96 -11.27
CA SER A 169 11.36 -7.35 -12.34
C SER A 169 10.51 -7.09 -13.59
N ALA A 170 10.97 -6.22 -14.47
CA ALA A 170 10.30 -5.97 -15.75
C ALA A 170 10.26 -7.24 -16.62
N ASP A 171 11.31 -8.05 -16.59
CA ASP A 171 11.41 -9.29 -17.36
C ASP A 171 10.38 -10.31 -16.87
N ARG A 172 10.23 -10.46 -15.55
CA ARG A 172 9.25 -11.38 -14.96
C ARG A 172 7.80 -10.91 -15.20
N LEU A 173 7.57 -9.59 -15.24
CA LEU A 173 6.27 -9.03 -15.64
C LEU A 173 5.96 -9.31 -17.12
N LEU A 174 6.96 -9.30 -18.00
CA LEU A 174 6.79 -9.65 -19.40
C LEU A 174 6.46 -11.13 -19.57
N GLU A 175 7.16 -12.02 -18.89
CA GLU A 175 6.86 -13.46 -18.87
C GLU A 175 5.42 -13.72 -18.41
N ALA A 176 5.01 -13.10 -17.30
CA ALA A 176 3.64 -13.19 -16.80
C ALA A 176 2.60 -12.69 -17.81
N ARG A 177 2.93 -11.64 -18.58
CA ARG A 177 2.05 -11.14 -19.63
C ARG A 177 1.92 -12.12 -20.78
N ILE A 178 2.99 -12.83 -21.14
CA ILE A 178 2.95 -13.89 -22.16
C ILE A 178 2.08 -15.05 -21.67
N ALA A 179 2.25 -15.51 -20.45
CA ALA A 179 1.42 -16.56 -19.84
C ALA A 179 -0.06 -16.16 -19.79
N ALA A 180 -0.36 -14.90 -19.40
CA ALA A 180 -1.72 -14.38 -19.42
C ALA A 180 -2.33 -14.30 -20.83
N GLY A 181 -1.52 -14.25 -21.89
CA GLY A 181 -1.98 -14.33 -23.29
C GLY A 181 -2.61 -15.66 -23.64
N SER A 182 -2.35 -16.71 -22.89
CA SER A 182 -2.96 -18.05 -23.02
C SER A 182 -4.26 -18.22 -22.21
N GLY A 183 -4.78 -17.14 -21.62
CA GLY A 183 -6.05 -17.15 -20.86
C GLY A 183 -5.88 -17.14 -19.35
N LEU A 184 -4.65 -17.24 -18.82
CA LEU A 184 -4.37 -17.18 -17.39
C LEU A 184 -4.56 -15.76 -16.82
N PRO A 185 -4.76 -15.62 -15.49
CA PRO A 185 -4.89 -14.32 -14.85
C PRO A 185 -3.70 -13.40 -15.11
N ARG A 186 -3.97 -12.12 -15.30
CA ARG A 186 -2.96 -11.08 -15.48
C ARG A 186 -2.73 -10.31 -14.21
N PHE A 187 -1.59 -9.67 -14.08
CA PHE A 187 -1.37 -8.70 -13.03
C PHE A 187 -2.07 -7.37 -13.34
N GLU A 188 -2.89 -6.90 -12.43
CA GLU A 188 -3.60 -5.63 -12.49
C GLU A 188 -2.87 -4.51 -11.74
N ALA A 189 -1.97 -4.86 -10.83
CA ALA A 189 -1.16 -3.92 -10.06
C ALA A 189 0.26 -4.43 -9.84
N ILE A 190 1.19 -3.49 -9.65
CA ILE A 190 2.56 -3.75 -9.21
C ILE A 190 2.89 -2.92 -7.97
N ALA A 191 3.27 -3.57 -6.86
CA ALA A 191 3.69 -2.92 -5.63
C ALA A 191 5.22 -2.92 -5.51
N LEU A 192 5.83 -1.73 -5.39
CA LEU A 192 7.28 -1.54 -5.35
C LEU A 192 7.66 -0.41 -4.40
N GLU A 193 8.91 -0.44 -3.89
CA GLU A 193 9.48 0.69 -3.18
C GLU A 193 9.63 1.89 -4.14
N TYR A 194 8.98 3.00 -3.81
CA TYR A 194 9.08 4.22 -4.60
C TYR A 194 8.94 5.46 -3.73
N SER A 195 9.88 6.36 -3.84
CA SER A 195 9.89 7.63 -3.12
C SER A 195 10.78 8.63 -3.84
N LEU A 196 10.79 9.88 -3.39
CA LEU A 196 11.74 10.89 -3.87
C LEU A 196 13.22 10.47 -3.77
N LEU A 197 13.54 9.51 -2.90
CA LEU A 197 14.90 9.01 -2.67
C LEU A 197 15.19 7.65 -3.31
N ARG A 198 14.17 6.97 -3.82
CA ARG A 198 14.25 5.67 -4.50
C ARG A 198 13.37 5.69 -5.73
N ARG A 199 13.90 6.25 -6.80
CA ARG A 199 13.18 6.41 -8.08
C ARG A 199 13.59 5.36 -9.10
N ASP A 200 14.81 4.88 -8.99
CA ASP A 200 15.49 3.97 -9.90
C ASP A 200 14.75 2.63 -10.11
N ILE A 201 14.05 2.14 -9.09
CA ILE A 201 13.31 0.87 -9.16
C ILE A 201 12.11 0.97 -10.11
N VAL A 202 11.38 2.07 -10.05
CA VAL A 202 10.12 2.24 -10.81
C VAL A 202 10.34 2.96 -12.13
N GLU A 203 11.12 4.07 -12.11
CA GLU A 203 11.34 4.88 -13.29
C GLU A 203 12.24 4.17 -14.29
N GLY A 204 11.71 3.84 -15.45
CA GLY A 204 12.36 3.04 -16.49
C GLY A 204 11.52 1.86 -16.93
N ASN A 205 12.10 0.66 -16.96
CA ASN A 205 11.46 -0.53 -17.52
C ASN A 205 10.15 -0.90 -16.80
N ILE A 206 10.10 -0.77 -15.47
CA ILE A 206 8.88 -1.06 -14.70
C ILE A 206 7.76 -0.08 -15.07
N ALA A 207 8.06 1.22 -15.15
CA ALA A 207 7.04 2.21 -15.56
C ALA A 207 6.55 1.95 -16.97
N MET A 208 7.45 1.63 -17.91
CA MET A 208 7.07 1.26 -19.28
C MET A 208 6.17 0.01 -19.31
N MET A 209 6.51 -1.02 -18.54
CA MET A 209 5.68 -2.23 -18.43
C MET A 209 4.32 -1.94 -17.81
N ALA A 210 4.26 -1.16 -16.73
CA ALA A 210 3.00 -0.79 -16.09
C ALA A 210 2.08 -0.03 -17.05
N ILE A 211 2.62 0.93 -17.79
CA ILE A 211 1.86 1.68 -18.82
C ILE A 211 1.38 0.76 -19.94
N ALA A 212 2.29 -0.04 -20.53
CA ALA A 212 1.98 -0.91 -21.65
C ALA A 212 0.91 -1.96 -21.29
N GLN A 213 0.92 -2.45 -20.05
CA GLN A 213 -0.01 -3.44 -19.56
C GLN A 213 -1.22 -2.83 -18.83
N ARG A 214 -1.30 -1.52 -18.69
CA ARG A 214 -2.33 -0.79 -17.94
C ARG A 214 -2.47 -1.29 -16.50
N MET A 215 -1.33 -1.51 -15.84
CA MET A 215 -1.25 -1.89 -14.45
C MET A 215 -1.22 -0.65 -13.56
N SER A 216 -1.85 -0.72 -12.39
CA SER A 216 -1.66 0.29 -11.35
C SER A 216 -0.32 0.12 -10.67
N VAL A 217 0.42 1.22 -10.47
CA VAL A 217 1.62 1.23 -9.63
C VAL A 217 1.20 1.57 -8.21
N MET A 218 1.53 0.69 -7.26
CA MET A 218 1.20 0.81 -5.84
C MET A 218 2.48 1.02 -5.01
N PRO A 219 2.93 2.26 -4.85
CA PRO A 219 4.17 2.56 -4.14
C PRO A 219 4.09 2.24 -2.65
N TYR A 220 5.13 1.59 -2.10
CA TYR A 220 5.32 1.51 -0.66
C TYR A 220 6.61 2.22 -0.22
N PHE A 221 6.78 2.47 1.08
CA PHE A 221 7.86 3.29 1.65
C PHE A 221 7.98 4.70 1.05
N VAL A 222 6.87 5.27 0.64
CA VAL A 222 6.80 6.59 -0.01
C VAL A 222 7.42 7.72 0.81
N LEU A 223 7.50 7.56 2.14
CA LEU A 223 8.19 8.46 3.06
C LEU A 223 9.61 7.98 3.42
N ALA A 224 10.21 7.08 2.64
CA ALA A 224 11.57 6.56 2.85
C ALA A 224 11.80 6.10 4.31
N ASN A 225 10.96 5.18 4.78
CA ASN A 225 10.97 4.66 6.16
C ASN A 225 10.84 5.73 7.27
N GLY A 226 10.24 6.89 6.96
CA GLY A 226 10.04 8.03 7.85
C GLY A 226 11.08 9.14 7.71
N PHE A 227 12.10 8.97 6.86
CA PHE A 227 13.10 10.01 6.58
C PHE A 227 12.47 11.27 5.97
N LEU A 228 11.48 11.12 5.09
CA LEU A 228 10.70 12.21 4.50
C LEU A 228 9.48 12.60 5.35
N GLY A 229 9.50 12.25 6.65
CA GLY A 229 8.46 12.57 7.63
C GLY A 229 8.98 13.48 8.73
N ARG A 230 8.28 13.45 9.89
CA ARG A 230 8.64 14.27 11.06
C ARG A 230 9.94 13.87 11.76
N HIS A 231 10.44 12.65 11.53
CA HIS A 231 11.61 12.12 12.24
C HIS A 231 12.92 12.49 11.54
N ARG A 232 13.24 13.80 11.52
CA ARG A 232 14.46 14.37 10.89
C ARG A 232 15.73 14.15 11.71
N ASN A 233 15.61 13.79 12.96
CA ASN A 233 16.76 13.75 13.87
C ASN A 233 17.36 12.34 13.90
N ILE A 234 18.18 12.03 12.89
CA ILE A 234 18.91 10.77 12.74
C ILE A 234 19.74 10.45 14.00
N LYS A 235 20.13 11.47 14.79
CA LYS A 235 20.93 11.29 16.00
C LYS A 235 20.15 10.73 17.20
N SER A 236 18.82 10.70 17.15
CA SER A 236 17.95 10.21 18.24
C SER A 236 17.34 8.83 17.99
N PHE A 237 17.71 8.16 16.92
CA PHE A 237 17.19 6.84 16.60
C PHE A 237 17.77 5.75 17.52
N ASN A 238 16.89 4.91 18.05
CA ASN A 238 17.32 3.68 18.69
C ASN A 238 17.96 2.74 17.65
N PRO A 239 19.23 2.33 17.81
CA PRO A 239 19.91 1.44 16.87
C PRO A 239 19.22 0.08 16.66
N SER A 240 18.39 -0.35 17.63
CA SER A 240 17.59 -1.57 17.51
C SER A 240 16.35 -1.39 16.63
N ASP A 241 15.94 -0.16 16.33
CA ASP A 241 14.80 0.11 15.44
C ASP A 241 15.21 -0.07 13.97
N THR A 242 14.66 -1.12 13.36
CA THR A 242 14.92 -1.47 11.95
C THR A 242 14.50 -0.36 10.97
N ARG A 243 13.41 0.37 11.28
CA ARG A 243 12.95 1.51 10.46
C ARG A 243 13.91 2.67 10.55
N ALA A 244 14.34 3.00 11.74
CA ALA A 244 15.31 4.05 11.98
C ALA A 244 16.64 3.77 11.25
N ARG A 245 17.11 2.51 11.26
CA ARG A 245 18.30 2.12 10.50
C ARG A 245 18.10 2.28 8.99
N ARG A 246 16.94 1.91 8.44
CA ARG A 246 16.64 2.10 7.03
C ARG A 246 16.51 3.59 6.67
N ALA A 247 15.85 4.38 7.49
CA ALA A 247 15.76 5.83 7.31
C ALA A 247 17.16 6.49 7.32
N ALA A 248 18.06 6.07 8.22
CA ALA A 248 19.41 6.59 8.33
C ALA A 248 20.27 6.37 7.05
N GLN A 249 19.97 5.35 6.23
CA GLN A 249 20.66 5.12 4.96
C GLN A 249 20.48 6.29 3.98
N HIS A 250 19.42 7.08 4.13
CA HIS A 250 19.15 8.26 3.31
C HIS A 250 19.85 9.54 3.82
N GLY A 251 20.56 9.49 4.96
CA GLY A 251 21.16 10.66 5.62
C GLY A 251 22.38 11.30 4.94
N GLY A 252 22.74 10.87 3.72
CA GLY A 252 23.83 11.41 2.93
C GLY A 252 23.51 12.78 2.31
N ARG A 253 24.46 13.32 1.51
CA ARG A 253 24.33 14.64 0.84
C ARG A 253 23.04 14.74 0.01
N HIS A 254 22.68 13.69 -0.72
CA HIS A 254 21.49 13.67 -1.56
C HIS A 254 20.21 13.79 -0.72
N GLY A 255 20.04 12.94 0.32
CA GLY A 255 18.87 13.01 1.19
C GLY A 255 18.72 14.34 1.92
N THR A 256 19.83 14.89 2.42
CA THR A 256 19.85 16.23 3.04
C THR A 256 19.43 17.32 2.06
N HIS A 257 19.86 17.23 0.80
CA HIS A 257 19.48 18.18 -0.24
C HIS A 257 17.98 18.10 -0.56
N VAL A 258 17.45 16.88 -0.71
CA VAL A 258 16.01 16.66 -0.92
C VAL A 258 15.18 17.19 0.24
N LEU A 259 15.57 16.91 1.50
CA LEU A 259 14.89 17.43 2.68
C LEU A 259 14.83 18.98 2.67
N ARG A 260 15.93 19.66 2.32
CA ARG A 260 15.97 21.11 2.27
C ARG A 260 14.99 21.68 1.24
N ILE A 261 14.88 21.04 0.07
CA ILE A 261 13.90 21.45 -0.96
C ILE A 261 12.48 21.26 -0.46
N LEU A 262 12.20 20.10 0.13
CA LEU A 262 10.88 19.80 0.68
C LEU A 262 10.50 20.74 1.83
N ASP A 263 11.45 21.12 2.70
CA ASP A 263 11.23 22.11 3.75
C ASP A 263 10.79 23.46 3.17
N ASN A 264 11.47 23.96 2.14
CA ASN A 264 11.12 25.21 1.51
C ASN A 264 9.70 25.17 0.90
N ILE A 265 9.36 24.08 0.21
CA ILE A 265 8.02 23.90 -0.38
C ILE A 265 6.96 23.81 0.74
N ALA A 266 7.21 22.99 1.77
CA ALA A 266 6.31 22.80 2.89
C ALA A 266 6.02 24.12 3.63
N MET A 267 7.07 24.93 3.90
CA MET A 267 6.94 26.27 4.48
C MET A 267 6.11 27.21 3.61
N THR A 268 6.36 27.22 2.29
CA THR A 268 5.63 28.08 1.35
C THR A 268 4.16 27.71 1.25
N GLN A 269 3.83 26.39 1.34
CA GLN A 269 2.47 25.87 1.23
C GLN A 269 1.75 25.75 2.59
N GLY A 270 2.43 25.99 3.71
CA GLY A 270 1.84 25.85 5.05
C GLY A 270 1.50 24.39 5.43
N VAL A 271 2.23 23.42 4.91
CA VAL A 271 1.99 21.99 5.14
C VAL A 271 3.21 21.25 5.69
N ASP A 272 3.05 20.00 6.11
CA ASP A 272 4.18 19.15 6.52
C ASP A 272 4.98 18.64 5.29
N ILE A 273 6.27 18.35 5.47
CA ILE A 273 7.13 17.71 4.45
C ILE A 273 6.53 16.41 3.92
N SER A 274 5.96 15.60 4.81
CA SER A 274 5.31 14.34 4.44
C SER A 274 4.16 14.55 3.46
N THR A 275 3.41 15.64 3.62
CA THR A 275 2.35 16.03 2.68
C THR A 275 2.92 16.33 1.30
N VAL A 276 4.01 17.09 1.21
CA VAL A 276 4.68 17.39 -0.07
C VAL A 276 5.22 16.11 -0.72
N ALA A 277 5.85 15.22 0.07
CA ALA A 277 6.36 13.95 -0.45
C ALA A 277 5.26 13.02 -0.97
N LEU A 278 4.12 12.92 -0.27
CA LEU A 278 2.95 12.17 -0.72
C LEU A 278 2.32 12.78 -1.97
N ALA A 279 2.14 14.10 -2.01
CA ALA A 279 1.60 14.80 -3.17
C ALA A 279 2.46 14.58 -4.42
N TRP A 280 3.79 14.54 -4.26
CA TRP A 280 4.69 14.23 -5.37
C TRP A 280 4.46 12.82 -5.94
N VAL A 281 4.30 11.81 -5.09
CA VAL A 281 4.01 10.43 -5.53
C VAL A 281 2.64 10.36 -6.21
N LEU A 282 1.62 11.02 -5.67
CA LEU A 282 0.27 11.04 -6.24
C LEU A 282 0.17 11.73 -7.60
N GLY A 283 1.11 12.62 -7.91
CA GLY A 283 1.19 13.33 -9.19
C GLY A 283 1.96 12.56 -10.27
N ARG A 284 2.39 11.33 -10.00
CA ARG A 284 3.10 10.46 -10.95
C ARG A 284 2.19 9.36 -11.46
#